data_7e584a26e04e5fff676ea5e912619d25
#
_entry.id   7e584a26e04e5fff676ea5e912619d25
#
_cell.length_a   1.000
_cell.length_b   1.000
_cell.length_c   1.000
_cell.angle_alpha   90.00
_cell.angle_beta   90.00
_cell.angle_gamma   90.00
#
_symmetry.space_group_name_H-M   'P 1'
#
loop_
_entity.id
_entity.type
_entity.pdbx_description
1 polymer ?
#
loop_
_entity_poly.entity_id
_entity_poly.type
_entity_poly.pdbx_seq_one_letter_code
_entity_poly.pdbx_strand_id
1 'polypeptide(L)'
;PEDQEAARTLKPEGLGIPADPKLAQAAARIDVLVNAGLEKAQQKPNPLASDEQFVRRIYLDIAGRIPTSAEALEFISDTSLSKRSKVIDQLLESDGYRSHLFNYFADMMRLADDANKVRYYTYQDWLKGQIAANEPWDKMVFAMMTADGKLLENGATGYLLRDAGMRLDNLSLTLSTFLGANVSCAQCHDHPFADWTQRDFYEMAAFFGATETYGAKGSKGGNQRGMRQVLQSIDDKRMQQQAKNVLRVNGMAVEDTGENTLKLPDDYQYDDAKPGDPVAPKLISWADAAKTPALPDATGSTDVELRTQFATWMTSPENPRFAMTIANRLWKRAFGLGVREPITDLDEPEASVNPALLHHLASEMVRLDFDLKQFMRLL
;
A
#
# COMPACT_ATOMS: atom_id res chain seq x y z
N PRO A 1 36.08 -12.34 22.22
CA PRO A 1 35.29 -12.58 23.45
C PRO A 1 35.02 -11.29 24.23
N GLU A 2 35.98 -10.35 24.27
CA GLU A 2 35.82 -9.05 24.95
C GLU A 2 34.78 -8.14 24.27
N ASP A 3 34.67 -8.16 22.95
CA ASP A 3 33.69 -7.37 22.19
C ASP A 3 32.26 -7.86 22.38
N GLN A 4 32.03 -9.13 22.68
CA GLN A 4 30.71 -9.67 22.98
C GLN A 4 30.20 -9.31 24.39
N GLU A 5 31.13 -9.15 25.33
CA GLU A 5 30.79 -8.76 26.70
C GLU A 5 30.52 -7.25 26.80
N ALA A 6 31.27 -6.44 26.05
CA ALA A 6 31.03 -5.00 25.92
C ALA A 6 29.65 -4.70 25.26
N ALA A 7 29.23 -5.48 24.28
CA ALA A 7 27.89 -5.34 23.63
C ALA A 7 26.73 -5.64 24.59
N ARG A 8 26.94 -6.54 25.58
CA ARG A 8 25.92 -6.86 26.61
C ARG A 8 25.73 -5.80 27.68
N THR A 9 26.67 -4.86 27.79
CA THR A 9 26.62 -3.78 28.80
C THR A 9 26.14 -2.44 28.27
N LEU A 10 25.82 -2.33 26.96
CA LEU A 10 25.23 -1.10 26.41
C LEU A 10 23.87 -0.88 27.01
N LYS A 11 23.67 0.33 27.55
CA LYS A 11 22.35 0.72 28.04
C LYS A 11 21.36 0.79 26.89
N PRO A 12 20.07 0.46 27.12
CA PRO A 12 19.06 0.45 26.07
C PRO A 12 19.03 1.73 25.22
N GLU A 13 19.22 2.90 25.81
CA GLU A 13 19.22 4.19 25.11
C GLU A 13 20.33 4.30 24.06
N GLY A 14 21.46 3.66 24.28
CA GLY A 14 22.57 3.61 23.31
C GLY A 14 22.30 2.74 22.08
N LEU A 15 21.25 1.92 22.10
CA LEU A 15 20.86 1.03 21.00
C LEU A 15 19.81 1.64 20.06
N GLY A 16 19.38 2.89 20.29
CA GLY A 16 18.32 3.52 19.51
C GLY A 16 16.91 3.13 19.97
N ILE A 17 16.77 2.51 21.15
CA ILE A 17 15.48 2.11 21.71
C ILE A 17 14.63 3.33 22.00
N PRO A 18 13.32 3.32 21.67
CA PRO A 18 12.42 4.44 21.90
C PRO A 18 12.32 4.83 23.37
N ALA A 19 12.14 6.13 23.62
CA ALA A 19 11.85 6.62 24.97
C ALA A 19 10.43 6.24 25.45
N ASP A 20 9.49 6.04 24.54
CA ASP A 20 8.15 5.53 24.86
C ASP A 20 8.25 4.07 25.35
N PRO A 21 7.82 3.80 26.62
CA PRO A 21 7.92 2.45 27.18
C PRO A 21 7.15 1.38 26.39
N LYS A 22 6.01 1.73 25.79
CA LYS A 22 5.21 0.79 24.98
C LYS A 22 5.94 0.43 23.69
N LEU A 23 6.52 1.43 23.05
CA LEU A 23 7.30 1.20 21.82
C LEU A 23 8.58 0.42 22.11
N ALA A 24 9.25 0.72 23.24
CA ALA A 24 10.42 -0.02 23.70
C ALA A 24 10.09 -1.50 24.01
N GLN A 25 8.96 -1.77 24.63
CA GLN A 25 8.48 -3.13 24.90
C GLN A 25 8.18 -3.89 23.61
N ALA A 26 7.56 -3.25 22.64
CA ALA A 26 7.27 -3.83 21.33
C ALA A 26 8.55 -4.18 20.58
N ALA A 27 9.55 -3.28 20.57
CA ALA A 27 10.86 -3.53 19.98
C ALA A 27 11.58 -4.71 20.67
N ALA A 28 11.59 -4.77 22.00
CA ALA A 28 12.16 -5.89 22.74
C ALA A 28 11.45 -7.22 22.41
N ARG A 29 10.15 -7.18 22.13
CA ARG A 29 9.42 -8.39 21.67
C ARG A 29 9.84 -8.82 20.28
N ILE A 30 10.11 -7.89 19.37
CA ILE A 30 10.67 -8.19 18.04
C ILE A 30 12.00 -8.91 18.20
N ASP A 31 12.91 -8.40 19.03
CA ASP A 31 14.22 -9.02 19.29
C ASP A 31 14.09 -10.47 19.82
N VAL A 32 13.17 -10.69 20.75
CA VAL A 32 12.90 -12.05 21.28
C VAL A 32 12.43 -13.00 20.15
N LEU A 33 11.54 -12.54 19.28
CA LEU A 33 10.99 -13.36 18.19
C LEU A 33 12.05 -13.63 17.10
N VAL A 34 12.88 -12.63 16.77
CA VAL A 34 13.99 -12.79 15.82
C VAL A 34 15.01 -13.78 16.38
N ASN A 35 15.42 -13.64 17.65
CA ASN A 35 16.37 -14.56 18.29
C ASN A 35 15.85 -15.99 18.34
N ALA A 36 14.58 -16.19 18.70
CA ALA A 36 13.95 -17.51 18.67
C ALA A 36 13.95 -18.13 17.24
N GLY A 37 13.75 -17.31 16.21
CA GLY A 37 13.86 -17.74 14.82
C GLY A 37 15.28 -18.16 14.43
N LEU A 38 16.29 -17.39 14.86
CA LEU A 38 17.70 -17.70 14.63
C LEU A 38 18.11 -19.00 15.35
N GLU A 39 17.69 -19.18 16.60
CA GLU A 39 17.94 -20.41 17.36
C GLU A 39 17.35 -21.64 16.65
N LYS A 40 16.09 -21.54 16.21
CA LYS A 40 15.43 -22.62 15.44
C LYS A 40 16.18 -22.94 14.15
N ALA A 41 16.73 -21.92 13.47
CA ALA A 41 17.54 -22.06 12.27
C ALA A 41 19.00 -22.44 12.56
N GLN A 42 19.39 -22.62 13.83
CA GLN A 42 20.78 -22.87 14.26
C GLN A 42 21.75 -21.79 13.79
N GLN A 43 21.30 -20.55 13.71
CA GLN A 43 22.09 -19.38 13.33
C GLN A 43 22.41 -18.52 14.56
N LYS A 44 23.52 -17.80 14.50
CA LYS A 44 23.89 -16.83 15.53
C LYS A 44 23.61 -15.41 15.03
N PRO A 45 23.13 -14.51 15.91
CA PRO A 45 22.99 -13.12 15.52
C PRO A 45 24.34 -12.50 15.18
N ASN A 46 24.37 -11.59 14.22
CA ASN A 46 25.55 -10.78 13.95
C ASN A 46 25.88 -9.86 15.15
N PRO A 47 27.14 -9.44 15.33
CA PRO A 47 27.47 -8.43 16.32
C PRO A 47 26.73 -7.11 16.03
N LEU A 48 26.55 -6.30 17.07
CA LEU A 48 25.95 -4.97 16.92
C LEU A 48 26.76 -4.13 15.92
N ALA A 49 26.03 -3.38 15.08
CA ALA A 49 26.66 -2.46 14.15
C ALA A 49 27.45 -1.37 14.88
N SER A 50 28.66 -1.07 14.41
CA SER A 50 29.41 0.10 14.88
C SER A 50 28.64 1.40 14.57
N ASP A 51 29.04 2.51 15.18
CA ASP A 51 28.39 3.81 14.94
C ASP A 51 28.52 4.28 13.50
N GLU A 52 29.65 3.98 12.84
CA GLU A 52 29.88 4.28 11.42
C GLU A 52 28.95 3.45 10.52
N GLN A 53 28.77 2.18 10.84
CA GLN A 53 27.84 1.30 10.13
C GLN A 53 26.40 1.74 10.37
N PHE A 54 26.06 2.05 11.63
CA PHE A 54 24.71 2.46 12.01
C PHE A 54 24.31 3.76 11.32
N VAL A 55 25.12 4.83 11.40
CA VAL A 55 24.77 6.11 10.80
C VAL A 55 24.59 6.02 9.28
N ARG A 56 25.44 5.23 8.62
CA ARG A 56 25.29 5.01 7.17
C ARG A 56 24.00 4.29 6.85
N ARG A 57 23.66 3.23 7.58
CA ARG A 57 22.44 2.42 7.34
C ARG A 57 21.18 3.22 7.61
N ILE A 58 21.10 3.89 8.76
CA ILE A 58 19.87 4.60 9.15
C ILE A 58 19.54 5.75 8.19
N TYR A 59 20.54 6.44 7.65
CA TYR A 59 20.32 7.46 6.61
C TYR A 59 19.83 6.85 5.30
N LEU A 60 20.34 5.69 4.89
CA LEU A 60 19.88 4.97 3.70
C LEU A 60 18.43 4.47 3.91
N ASP A 61 18.13 3.88 5.05
CA ASP A 61 16.84 3.26 5.31
C ASP A 61 15.72 4.29 5.46
N ILE A 62 15.99 5.42 6.13
CA ILE A 62 14.97 6.45 6.38
C ILE A 62 14.97 7.53 5.28
N ALA A 63 16.13 8.11 4.96
CA ALA A 63 16.23 9.26 4.07
C ALA A 63 16.60 8.92 2.62
N GLY A 64 16.93 7.65 2.30
CA GLY A 64 17.28 7.20 0.96
C GLY A 64 18.61 7.72 0.43
N ARG A 65 19.48 8.23 1.30
CA ARG A 65 20.80 8.75 0.96
C ARG A 65 21.83 8.37 2.03
N ILE A 66 23.11 8.44 1.70
CA ILE A 66 24.16 8.38 2.71
C ILE A 66 24.26 9.73 3.46
N PRO A 67 24.74 9.72 4.71
CA PRO A 67 25.03 10.96 5.42
C PRO A 67 26.16 11.74 4.70
N THR A 68 26.12 13.06 4.81
CA THR A 68 27.28 13.91 4.47
C THR A 68 28.43 13.66 5.46
N SER A 69 29.64 14.09 5.12
CA SER A 69 30.78 13.97 6.04
C SER A 69 30.55 14.72 7.36
N ALA A 70 29.88 15.87 7.31
CA ALA A 70 29.53 16.65 8.51
C ALA A 70 28.54 15.89 9.41
N GLU A 71 27.43 15.38 8.83
CA GLU A 71 26.43 14.59 9.59
C GLU A 71 27.03 13.33 10.21
N ALA A 72 27.90 12.64 9.45
CA ALA A 72 28.57 11.45 9.97
C ALA A 72 29.53 11.75 11.12
N LEU A 73 30.35 12.80 10.98
CA LEU A 73 31.29 13.23 12.03
C LEU A 73 30.58 13.72 13.28
N GLU A 74 29.50 14.51 13.13
CA GLU A 74 28.68 14.96 14.23
C GLU A 74 28.10 13.77 15.02
N PHE A 75 27.53 12.79 14.33
CA PHE A 75 26.97 11.59 14.96
C PHE A 75 28.06 10.75 15.66
N ILE A 76 29.22 10.52 15.02
CA ILE A 76 30.29 9.69 15.58
C ILE A 76 30.91 10.37 16.81
N SER A 77 31.05 11.71 16.78
CA SER A 77 31.63 12.46 17.90
C SER A 77 30.66 12.68 19.06
N ASP A 78 29.35 12.50 18.88
CA ASP A 78 28.37 12.57 19.97
C ASP A 78 28.57 11.36 20.89
N THR A 79 28.85 11.66 22.17
CA THR A 79 29.06 10.64 23.23
C THR A 79 27.76 10.33 23.99
N SER A 80 26.62 10.95 23.61
CA SER A 80 25.36 10.71 24.30
C SER A 80 24.81 9.31 24.04
N LEU A 81 24.28 8.66 25.08
CA LEU A 81 23.66 7.34 24.98
C LEU A 81 22.40 7.35 24.09
N SER A 82 21.79 8.51 23.89
CA SER A 82 20.58 8.66 23.06
C SER A 82 20.84 9.06 21.62
N LYS A 83 22.09 9.13 21.15
CA LYS A 83 22.43 9.62 19.81
C LYS A 83 21.73 8.84 18.68
N ARG A 84 21.62 7.51 18.79
CA ARG A 84 20.95 6.67 17.80
C ARG A 84 19.44 6.97 17.75
N SER A 85 18.81 7.12 18.90
CA SER A 85 17.42 7.51 19.03
C SER A 85 17.14 8.88 18.41
N LYS A 86 17.98 9.86 18.74
CA LYS A 86 17.85 11.23 18.22
C LYS A 86 17.97 11.31 16.71
N VAL A 87 18.96 10.64 16.11
CA VAL A 87 19.14 10.66 14.65
C VAL A 87 17.96 9.99 13.93
N ILE A 88 17.39 8.91 14.48
CA ILE A 88 16.19 8.29 13.94
C ILE A 88 15.05 9.30 13.93
N ASP A 89 14.78 9.96 15.07
CA ASP A 89 13.70 10.94 15.21
C ASP A 89 13.89 12.13 14.24
N GLN A 90 15.10 12.65 14.11
CA GLN A 90 15.43 13.71 13.16
C GLN A 90 15.19 13.30 11.71
N LEU A 91 15.61 12.08 11.33
CA LEU A 91 15.44 11.60 9.97
C LEU A 91 13.99 11.34 9.61
N LEU A 92 13.16 10.84 10.53
CA LEU A 92 11.73 10.63 10.32
C LEU A 92 10.95 11.95 10.10
N GLU A 93 11.47 13.09 10.58
CA GLU A 93 10.89 14.41 10.33
C GLU A 93 11.48 15.13 9.07
N SER A 94 12.48 14.53 8.44
CA SER A 94 13.20 15.15 7.31
C SER A 94 12.46 15.08 5.99
N ASP A 95 12.80 15.98 5.06
CA ASP A 95 12.36 15.90 3.66
C ASP A 95 12.90 14.66 2.95
N GLY A 96 14.05 14.14 3.40
CA GLY A 96 14.62 12.88 2.92
C GLY A 96 13.67 11.72 3.16
N TYR A 97 13.09 11.59 4.36
CA TYR A 97 12.09 10.58 4.67
C TYR A 97 10.86 10.71 3.74
N ARG A 98 10.32 11.92 3.61
CA ARG A 98 9.13 12.18 2.77
C ARG A 98 9.37 11.79 1.31
N SER A 99 10.50 12.19 0.76
CA SER A 99 10.89 11.87 -0.61
C SER A 99 11.14 10.38 -0.82
N HIS A 100 11.84 9.74 0.12
CA HIS A 100 12.17 8.32 0.03
C HIS A 100 10.93 7.43 0.19
N LEU A 101 10.02 7.77 1.12
CA LEU A 101 8.75 7.07 1.28
C LEU A 101 7.81 7.28 0.08
N PHE A 102 7.79 8.51 -0.48
CA PHE A 102 7.05 8.78 -1.72
C PHE A 102 7.52 7.88 -2.87
N ASN A 103 8.82 7.76 -3.10
CA ASN A 103 9.35 6.90 -4.16
C ASN A 103 8.96 5.43 -3.93
N TYR A 104 9.04 4.96 -2.68
CA TYR A 104 8.64 3.61 -2.34
C TYR A 104 7.14 3.34 -2.61
N PHE A 105 6.26 4.26 -2.22
CA PHE A 105 4.82 4.12 -2.48
C PHE A 105 4.47 4.33 -3.94
N ALA A 106 5.16 5.23 -4.64
CA ALA A 106 5.00 5.44 -6.08
C ALA A 106 5.28 4.14 -6.86
N ASP A 107 6.38 3.47 -6.52
CA ASP A 107 6.73 2.15 -7.08
C ASP A 107 5.68 1.08 -6.74
N MET A 108 5.32 0.97 -5.47
CA MET A 108 4.37 -0.02 -4.98
C MET A 108 2.98 0.12 -5.65
N MET A 109 2.52 1.36 -5.84
CA MET A 109 1.24 1.68 -6.49
C MET A 109 1.37 1.85 -8.00
N ARG A 110 2.57 1.60 -8.57
CA ARG A 110 2.87 1.74 -10.00
C ARG A 110 2.48 3.13 -10.55
N LEU A 111 2.75 4.16 -9.75
CA LEU A 111 2.47 5.54 -10.14
C LEU A 111 3.33 5.91 -11.34
N ALA A 112 2.71 6.35 -12.41
CA ALA A 112 3.39 6.82 -13.61
C ALA A 112 3.45 8.35 -13.64
N ASP A 113 4.40 8.90 -14.41
CA ASP A 113 4.49 10.35 -14.61
C ASP A 113 3.33 10.90 -15.41
N ASP A 114 2.79 10.08 -16.31
CA ASP A 114 1.61 10.41 -17.10
C ASP A 114 0.73 9.20 -17.38
N ALA A 115 -0.55 9.45 -17.61
CA ALA A 115 -1.46 8.52 -18.28
C ALA A 115 -2.08 9.22 -19.48
N ASN A 116 -1.99 8.59 -20.64
CA ASN A 116 -2.52 9.13 -21.90
C ASN A 116 -2.05 10.55 -22.23
N LYS A 117 -0.78 10.87 -21.96
CA LYS A 117 -0.19 12.20 -22.15
C LYS A 117 -0.76 13.28 -21.22
N VAL A 118 -1.43 12.89 -20.16
CA VAL A 118 -1.82 13.76 -19.05
C VAL A 118 -0.90 13.48 -17.88
N ARG A 119 -0.26 14.50 -17.37
CA ARG A 119 0.63 14.38 -16.21
C ARG A 119 -0.17 14.17 -14.93
N TYR A 120 0.23 13.19 -14.14
CA TYR A 120 -0.41 12.85 -12.85
C TYR A 120 0.07 13.72 -11.68
N TYR A 121 0.45 14.97 -11.92
CA TYR A 121 0.93 15.85 -10.84
C TYR A 121 -0.06 15.94 -9.67
N THR A 122 -1.35 16.02 -9.93
CA THR A 122 -2.36 16.13 -8.88
C THR A 122 -2.37 14.90 -7.98
N TYR A 123 -2.24 13.70 -8.56
CA TYR A 123 -2.13 12.46 -7.76
C TYR A 123 -0.79 12.38 -7.03
N GLN A 124 0.31 12.74 -7.69
CA GLN A 124 1.63 12.79 -7.05
C GLN A 124 1.65 13.77 -5.87
N ASP A 125 1.08 14.96 -6.05
CA ASP A 125 1.05 15.99 -5.02
C ASP A 125 0.12 15.61 -3.87
N TRP A 126 -1.02 14.95 -4.17
CA TRP A 126 -1.88 14.36 -3.17
C TRP A 126 -1.11 13.34 -2.31
N LEU A 127 -0.43 12.37 -2.93
CA LEU A 127 0.33 11.35 -2.21
C LEU A 127 1.46 11.96 -1.37
N LYS A 128 2.19 12.94 -1.90
CA LYS A 128 3.20 13.69 -1.15
C LYS A 128 2.59 14.42 0.04
N GLY A 129 1.41 15.01 -0.14
CA GLY A 129 0.65 15.68 0.93
C GLY A 129 0.27 14.72 2.05
N GLN A 130 -0.24 13.51 1.71
CA GLN A 130 -0.58 12.48 2.70
C GLN A 130 0.65 12.06 3.52
N ILE A 131 1.78 11.80 2.85
CA ILE A 131 3.05 11.44 3.50
C ILE A 131 3.57 12.58 4.40
N ALA A 132 3.51 13.83 3.92
CA ALA A 132 3.95 14.99 4.70
C ALA A 132 3.08 15.23 5.95
N ALA A 133 1.78 14.97 5.85
CA ALA A 133 0.85 15.03 6.96
C ALA A 133 0.96 13.82 7.92
N ASN A 134 1.73 12.80 7.56
CA ASN A 134 1.75 11.50 8.23
C ASN A 134 0.36 10.89 8.36
N GLU A 135 -0.44 11.00 7.29
CA GLU A 135 -1.80 10.44 7.29
C GLU A 135 -1.73 8.93 7.55
N PRO A 136 -2.55 8.37 8.45
CA PRO A 136 -2.60 6.94 8.72
C PRO A 136 -2.79 6.12 7.44
N TRP A 137 -2.09 5.00 7.35
CA TRP A 137 -2.10 4.18 6.13
C TRP A 137 -3.50 3.70 5.72
N ASP A 138 -4.32 3.29 6.69
CA ASP A 138 -5.71 2.89 6.47
C ASP A 138 -6.55 4.03 5.86
N LYS A 139 -6.38 5.26 6.36
CA LYS A 139 -7.08 6.45 5.84
C LYS A 139 -6.65 6.80 4.42
N MET A 140 -5.34 6.72 4.15
CA MET A 140 -4.81 6.99 2.82
C MET A 140 -5.36 5.98 1.80
N VAL A 141 -5.37 4.69 2.14
CA VAL A 141 -5.88 3.64 1.25
C VAL A 141 -7.40 3.73 1.11
N PHE A 142 -8.12 3.99 2.19
CA PHE A 142 -9.57 4.22 2.15
C PHE A 142 -9.92 5.37 1.19
N ALA A 143 -9.21 6.50 1.29
CA ALA A 143 -9.42 7.66 0.42
C ALA A 143 -9.21 7.32 -1.06
N MET A 144 -8.22 6.49 -1.40
CA MET A 144 -7.99 6.03 -2.78
C MET A 144 -9.12 5.13 -3.30
N MET A 145 -9.62 4.23 -2.46
CA MET A 145 -10.67 3.29 -2.86
C MET A 145 -12.04 3.94 -3.03
N THR A 146 -12.33 4.97 -2.24
CA THR A 146 -13.61 5.68 -2.26
C THR A 146 -13.59 6.97 -3.08
N ALA A 147 -12.44 7.31 -3.69
CA ALA A 147 -12.28 8.53 -4.45
C ALA A 147 -13.26 8.63 -5.63
N ASP A 148 -13.89 9.77 -5.77
CA ASP A 148 -14.78 10.13 -6.87
C ASP A 148 -14.51 11.55 -7.39
N GLY A 149 -15.15 11.91 -8.49
CA GLY A 149 -15.01 13.21 -9.13
C GLY A 149 -13.78 13.35 -10.00
N LYS A 150 -13.42 14.59 -10.32
CA LYS A 150 -12.34 14.90 -11.26
C LYS A 150 -10.96 14.81 -10.61
N LEU A 151 -9.97 14.32 -11.38
CA LEU A 151 -8.57 14.24 -10.94
C LEU A 151 -8.03 15.60 -10.44
N LEU A 152 -8.41 16.70 -11.09
CA LEU A 152 -7.93 18.03 -10.70
C LEU A 152 -8.51 18.53 -9.36
N GLU A 153 -9.65 18.00 -8.95
CA GLU A 153 -10.37 18.37 -7.73
C GLU A 153 -10.07 17.40 -6.59
N ASN A 154 -9.86 16.13 -6.93
CA ASN A 154 -9.57 15.04 -5.98
C ASN A 154 -8.40 14.18 -6.50
N GLY A 155 -7.20 14.44 -6.00
CA GLY A 155 -6.00 13.70 -6.41
C GLY A 155 -6.03 12.21 -6.12
N ALA A 156 -6.79 11.75 -5.11
CA ALA A 156 -6.93 10.33 -4.76
C ALA A 156 -7.53 9.49 -5.91
N THR A 157 -8.36 10.09 -6.78
CA THR A 157 -8.92 9.43 -7.97
C THR A 157 -7.84 8.90 -8.91
N GLY A 158 -6.63 9.45 -8.82
CA GLY A 158 -5.48 9.03 -9.64
C GLY A 158 -5.15 7.54 -9.48
N TYR A 159 -5.44 6.93 -8.33
CA TYR A 159 -5.23 5.50 -8.13
C TYR A 159 -6.10 4.65 -9.06
N LEU A 160 -7.40 4.93 -9.13
CA LEU A 160 -8.34 4.21 -10.02
C LEU A 160 -8.10 4.59 -11.48
N LEU A 161 -7.82 5.86 -11.76
CA LEU A 161 -7.53 6.35 -13.11
C LEU A 161 -6.22 5.79 -13.69
N ARG A 162 -5.31 5.29 -12.85
CA ARG A 162 -4.08 4.63 -13.29
C ARG A 162 -4.35 3.43 -14.20
N ASP A 163 -5.36 2.67 -13.89
CA ASP A 163 -5.79 1.48 -14.64
C ASP A 163 -7.16 1.69 -15.31
N ALA A 164 -7.42 2.93 -15.78
CA ALA A 164 -8.70 3.30 -16.38
C ALA A 164 -9.09 2.40 -17.54
N GLY A 165 -10.31 1.88 -17.50
CA GLY A 165 -10.82 0.88 -18.45
C GLY A 165 -10.36 -0.55 -18.17
N MET A 166 -9.56 -0.79 -17.13
CA MET A 166 -9.02 -2.10 -16.73
C MET A 166 -9.35 -2.38 -15.25
N ARG A 167 -10.62 -2.30 -14.89
CA ARG A 167 -11.08 -2.41 -13.49
C ARG A 167 -10.74 -3.75 -12.83
N LEU A 168 -10.73 -4.85 -13.60
CA LEU A 168 -10.37 -6.18 -13.08
C LEU A 168 -8.88 -6.25 -12.74
N ASP A 169 -8.02 -5.71 -13.59
CA ASP A 169 -6.58 -5.62 -13.32
C ASP A 169 -6.31 -4.71 -12.12
N ASN A 170 -7.03 -3.56 -12.01
CA ASN A 170 -6.92 -2.67 -10.86
C ASN A 170 -7.29 -3.40 -9.57
N LEU A 171 -8.38 -4.17 -9.54
CA LEU A 171 -8.76 -4.97 -8.37
C LEU A 171 -7.68 -6.01 -8.03
N SER A 172 -7.22 -6.80 -9.00
CA SER A 172 -6.17 -7.81 -8.78
C SER A 172 -4.93 -7.19 -8.13
N LEU A 173 -4.50 -6.05 -8.65
CA LEU A 173 -3.36 -5.30 -8.11
C LEU A 173 -3.65 -4.70 -6.72
N THR A 174 -4.87 -4.23 -6.49
CA THR A 174 -5.32 -3.74 -5.19
C THR A 174 -5.22 -4.82 -4.12
N LEU A 175 -5.77 -6.00 -4.40
CA LEU A 175 -5.73 -7.14 -3.47
C LEU A 175 -4.29 -7.60 -3.20
N SER A 176 -3.46 -7.72 -4.24
CA SER A 176 -2.06 -8.09 -4.10
C SER A 176 -1.24 -7.02 -3.36
N THR A 177 -1.49 -5.73 -3.62
CA THR A 177 -0.73 -4.63 -3.03
C THR A 177 -1.08 -4.42 -1.56
N PHE A 178 -2.36 -4.44 -1.20
CA PHE A 178 -2.83 -4.05 0.12
C PHE A 178 -3.19 -5.23 1.04
N LEU A 179 -3.53 -6.39 0.47
CA LEU A 179 -3.89 -7.58 1.24
C LEU A 179 -2.94 -8.76 1.05
N GLY A 180 -1.93 -8.64 0.18
CA GLY A 180 -1.03 -9.74 -0.12
C GLY A 180 -1.77 -10.96 -0.71
N ALA A 181 -2.87 -10.74 -1.41
CA ALA A 181 -3.65 -11.80 -2.06
C ALA A 181 -3.33 -11.83 -3.56
N ASN A 182 -2.68 -12.89 -4.00
CA ASN A 182 -2.33 -13.07 -5.40
C ASN A 182 -3.45 -13.74 -6.17
N VAL A 183 -4.43 -12.94 -6.58
CA VAL A 183 -5.66 -13.41 -7.26
C VAL A 183 -5.62 -13.26 -8.78
N SER A 184 -4.49 -12.93 -9.37
CA SER A 184 -4.42 -12.59 -10.81
C SER A 184 -4.86 -13.73 -11.73
N CYS A 185 -4.58 -14.97 -11.37
CA CYS A 185 -5.03 -16.14 -12.12
C CYS A 185 -6.55 -16.31 -12.09
N ALA A 186 -7.18 -15.94 -10.95
CA ALA A 186 -8.61 -16.07 -10.73
C ALA A 186 -9.45 -15.14 -11.63
N GLN A 187 -8.84 -14.18 -12.31
CA GLN A 187 -9.49 -13.39 -13.34
C GLN A 187 -9.95 -14.23 -14.55
N CYS A 188 -9.24 -15.29 -14.89
CA CYS A 188 -9.51 -16.10 -16.08
C CYS A 188 -9.95 -17.54 -15.79
N HIS A 189 -9.50 -18.13 -14.68
CA HIS A 189 -9.81 -19.49 -14.24
C HIS A 189 -9.53 -19.63 -12.74
N ASP A 190 -10.02 -20.68 -12.11
CA ASP A 190 -9.71 -20.97 -10.70
C ASP A 190 -8.20 -21.01 -10.49
N HIS A 191 -7.75 -20.46 -9.36
CA HIS A 191 -6.32 -20.34 -9.09
C HIS A 191 -5.69 -21.75 -8.94
N PRO A 192 -4.60 -22.09 -9.65
CA PRO A 192 -4.07 -23.45 -9.69
C PRO A 192 -3.38 -23.91 -8.41
N PHE A 193 -3.06 -22.99 -7.47
CA PHE A 193 -2.30 -23.27 -6.25
C PHE A 193 -2.87 -22.65 -4.97
N ALA A 194 -4.00 -21.95 -5.08
CA ALA A 194 -4.69 -21.33 -3.93
C ALA A 194 -6.19 -21.52 -4.08
N ASP A 195 -6.93 -21.36 -2.98
CA ASP A 195 -8.38 -21.59 -2.92
C ASP A 195 -9.21 -20.44 -3.53
N TRP A 196 -8.66 -19.74 -4.54
CA TRP A 196 -9.32 -18.64 -5.24
C TRP A 196 -10.06 -19.15 -6.45
N THR A 197 -11.39 -19.07 -6.45
CA THR A 197 -12.19 -19.36 -7.64
C THR A 197 -12.31 -18.15 -8.54
N GLN A 198 -12.57 -18.35 -9.83
CA GLN A 198 -12.91 -17.28 -10.75
C GLN A 198 -14.14 -16.51 -10.27
N ARG A 199 -15.11 -17.22 -9.69
CA ARG A 199 -16.32 -16.62 -9.11
C ARG A 199 -16.00 -15.69 -7.95
N ASP A 200 -15.17 -16.08 -6.98
CA ASP A 200 -14.77 -15.23 -5.85
C ASP A 200 -14.13 -13.92 -6.35
N PHE A 201 -13.29 -14.00 -7.39
CA PHE A 201 -12.69 -12.82 -7.99
C PHE A 201 -13.74 -11.87 -8.57
N TYR A 202 -14.72 -12.39 -9.33
CA TYR A 202 -15.78 -11.57 -9.92
C TYR A 202 -16.75 -11.03 -8.87
N GLU A 203 -17.06 -11.78 -7.82
CA GLU A 203 -17.85 -11.33 -6.67
C GLU A 203 -17.17 -10.14 -5.97
N MET A 204 -15.84 -10.18 -5.79
CA MET A 204 -15.06 -9.03 -5.30
C MET A 204 -15.05 -7.87 -6.29
N ALA A 205 -14.93 -8.13 -7.58
CA ALA A 205 -14.94 -7.09 -8.61
C ALA A 205 -16.29 -6.37 -8.71
N ALA A 206 -17.37 -7.02 -8.30
CA ALA A 206 -18.72 -6.44 -8.34
C ALA A 206 -18.89 -5.23 -7.41
N PHE A 207 -18.04 -5.06 -6.39
CA PHE A 207 -18.01 -3.82 -5.60
C PHE A 207 -17.61 -2.58 -6.41
N PHE A 208 -16.93 -2.78 -7.55
CA PHE A 208 -16.53 -1.74 -8.50
C PHE A 208 -17.30 -1.84 -9.83
N GLY A 209 -18.36 -2.65 -9.86
CA GLY A 209 -19.09 -2.97 -11.08
C GLY A 209 -19.79 -1.78 -11.75
N ALA A 210 -20.11 -0.75 -10.98
CA ALA A 210 -20.70 0.49 -11.45
C ALA A 210 -19.72 1.67 -11.53
N THR A 211 -18.44 1.45 -11.14
CA THR A 211 -17.43 2.49 -11.18
C THR A 211 -16.90 2.67 -12.61
N GLU A 212 -17.07 3.85 -13.15
CA GLU A 212 -16.59 4.23 -14.47
C GLU A 212 -15.44 5.24 -14.37
N THR A 213 -14.50 5.13 -15.32
CA THR A 213 -13.37 6.04 -15.43
C THR A 213 -13.43 6.79 -16.75
N TYR A 214 -13.32 8.11 -16.71
CA TYR A 214 -13.46 8.99 -17.87
C TYR A 214 -12.13 9.65 -18.23
N GLY A 215 -11.99 10.03 -19.51
CA GLY A 215 -10.84 10.78 -20.01
C GLY A 215 -9.55 10.00 -20.21
N ALA A 216 -9.47 8.75 -19.76
CA ALA A 216 -8.33 7.87 -19.98
C ALA A 216 -8.55 6.96 -21.21
N LYS A 217 -7.47 6.33 -21.71
CA LYS A 217 -7.53 5.40 -22.85
C LYS A 217 -8.27 4.14 -22.41
N GLY A 218 -9.35 3.79 -23.12
CA GLY A 218 -10.18 2.63 -22.78
C GLY A 218 -11.40 2.95 -21.93
N SER A 219 -11.50 4.17 -21.37
CA SER A 219 -12.69 4.61 -20.62
C SER A 219 -13.84 4.99 -21.56
N LYS A 220 -15.08 4.92 -21.06
CA LYS A 220 -16.25 5.46 -21.77
C LYS A 220 -16.07 6.97 -21.98
N GLY A 221 -16.06 7.44 -23.22
CA GLY A 221 -15.87 8.85 -23.53
C GLY A 221 -17.10 9.67 -23.14
N GLY A 222 -16.90 10.68 -22.31
CA GLY A 222 -17.84 11.79 -22.19
C GLY A 222 -18.08 12.46 -23.57
N ASN A 223 -19.02 13.37 -23.68
CA ASN A 223 -19.54 13.98 -24.91
C ASN A 223 -18.45 14.32 -25.97
N GLN A 224 -17.92 13.30 -26.65
CA GLN A 224 -16.85 13.42 -27.66
C GLN A 224 -17.31 14.24 -28.89
N ARG A 225 -18.63 14.25 -29.18
CA ARG A 225 -19.17 15.01 -30.32
C ARG A 225 -19.07 16.52 -30.11
N GLY A 226 -19.52 17.02 -28.96
CA GLY A 226 -19.42 18.45 -28.62
C GLY A 226 -17.98 18.91 -28.52
N MET A 227 -17.11 18.11 -27.92
CA MET A 227 -15.68 18.39 -27.81
C MET A 227 -14.98 18.47 -29.18
N ARG A 228 -15.31 17.56 -30.11
CA ARG A 228 -14.79 17.60 -31.48
C ARG A 228 -15.23 18.86 -32.21
N GLN A 229 -16.49 19.30 -32.09
CA GLN A 229 -17.00 20.54 -32.71
C GLN A 229 -16.25 21.77 -32.18
N VAL A 230 -16.09 21.89 -30.85
CA VAL A 230 -15.32 23.00 -30.26
C VAL A 230 -13.87 22.98 -30.74
N LEU A 231 -13.21 21.83 -30.79
CA LEU A 231 -11.85 21.75 -31.28
C LEU A 231 -11.70 22.06 -32.75
N GLN A 232 -12.68 21.69 -33.58
CA GLN A 232 -12.68 21.98 -35.02
C GLN A 232 -12.93 23.47 -35.35
N SER A 233 -13.56 24.23 -34.43
CA SER A 233 -13.76 25.68 -34.59
C SER A 233 -12.52 26.52 -34.25
N ILE A 234 -11.42 25.89 -33.82
CA ILE A 234 -10.17 26.58 -33.51
C ILE A 234 -9.23 26.47 -34.73
N ASP A 235 -9.02 27.56 -35.43
CA ASP A 235 -8.18 27.60 -36.63
C ASP A 235 -6.68 27.47 -36.34
N ASP A 236 -6.21 28.02 -35.21
CA ASP A 236 -4.82 27.90 -34.78
C ASP A 236 -4.50 26.53 -34.23
N LYS A 237 -3.62 25.76 -34.89
CA LYS A 237 -3.21 24.41 -34.51
C LYS A 237 -2.58 24.33 -33.11
N ARG A 238 -1.86 25.37 -32.67
CA ARG A 238 -1.23 25.43 -31.36
C ARG A 238 -2.28 25.60 -30.28
N MET A 239 -3.23 26.52 -30.47
CA MET A 239 -4.39 26.71 -29.59
C MET A 239 -5.28 25.47 -29.57
N GLN A 240 -5.52 24.84 -30.73
CA GLN A 240 -6.25 23.57 -30.80
C GLN A 240 -5.59 22.47 -29.98
N GLN A 241 -4.26 22.35 -30.03
CA GLN A 241 -3.53 21.35 -29.24
C GLN A 241 -3.56 21.67 -27.75
N GLN A 242 -3.45 22.93 -27.35
CA GLN A 242 -3.61 23.36 -25.96
C GLN A 242 -5.01 23.07 -25.45
N ALA A 243 -6.04 23.43 -26.21
CA ALA A 243 -7.42 23.12 -25.86
C ALA A 243 -7.66 21.61 -25.70
N LYS A 244 -7.10 20.77 -26.58
CA LYS A 244 -7.13 19.31 -26.44
C LYS A 244 -6.54 18.82 -25.13
N ASN A 245 -5.40 19.41 -24.72
CA ASN A 245 -4.73 19.02 -23.48
C ASN A 245 -5.59 19.43 -22.26
N VAL A 246 -6.09 20.66 -22.22
CA VAL A 246 -6.98 21.14 -21.15
C VAL A 246 -8.22 20.28 -21.02
N LEU A 247 -8.89 20.00 -22.13
CA LEU A 247 -10.11 19.17 -22.15
C LEU A 247 -9.82 17.73 -21.72
N ARG A 248 -8.66 17.19 -22.09
CA ARG A 248 -8.24 15.84 -21.66
C ARG A 248 -8.02 15.78 -20.15
N VAL A 249 -7.31 16.76 -19.59
CA VAL A 249 -7.07 16.82 -18.13
C VAL A 249 -8.38 17.00 -17.36
N ASN A 250 -9.21 17.97 -17.79
CA ASN A 250 -10.52 18.19 -17.15
C ASN A 250 -11.52 17.04 -17.32
N GLY A 251 -11.31 16.18 -18.31
CA GLY A 251 -12.16 15.02 -18.55
C GLY A 251 -11.77 13.78 -17.76
N MET A 252 -10.67 13.82 -17.00
CA MET A 252 -10.26 12.68 -16.16
C MET A 252 -11.07 12.68 -14.86
N ALA A 253 -11.93 11.69 -14.71
CA ALA A 253 -12.81 11.57 -13.56
C ALA A 253 -13.10 10.08 -13.24
N VAL A 254 -13.47 9.83 -11.99
CA VAL A 254 -14.07 8.58 -11.52
C VAL A 254 -15.49 8.90 -11.10
N GLU A 255 -16.47 8.12 -11.55
CA GLU A 255 -17.88 8.30 -11.23
C GLU A 255 -18.55 6.94 -11.01
N ASP A 256 -19.46 6.86 -10.06
CA ASP A 256 -20.33 5.71 -9.89
C ASP A 256 -21.65 5.95 -10.62
N THR A 257 -22.00 5.03 -11.54
CA THR A 257 -23.08 5.25 -12.51
C THR A 257 -24.47 4.79 -12.04
N GLY A 258 -24.57 4.18 -10.86
CA GLY A 258 -25.81 3.67 -10.30
C GLY A 258 -26.26 2.30 -10.82
N GLU A 259 -25.51 1.68 -11.74
CA GLU A 259 -25.82 0.36 -12.29
C GLU A 259 -24.58 -0.55 -12.29
N ASN A 260 -24.61 -1.61 -11.48
CA ASN A 260 -23.60 -2.65 -11.57
C ASN A 260 -23.74 -3.40 -12.91
N THR A 261 -22.79 -3.20 -13.79
CA THR A 261 -22.77 -3.84 -15.13
C THR A 261 -21.86 -5.06 -15.21
N LEU A 262 -21.28 -5.50 -14.09
CA LEU A 262 -20.37 -6.63 -14.09
C LEU A 262 -21.13 -7.94 -14.31
N LYS A 263 -20.58 -8.74 -15.23
CA LYS A 263 -21.06 -10.06 -15.59
C LYS A 263 -19.91 -11.04 -15.61
N LEU A 264 -20.21 -12.32 -15.43
CA LEU A 264 -19.25 -13.39 -15.68
C LEU A 264 -18.79 -13.33 -17.15
N PRO A 265 -17.55 -13.70 -17.44
CA PRO A 265 -17.01 -13.67 -18.80
C PRO A 265 -17.71 -14.68 -19.70
N ASP A 266 -17.64 -14.45 -21.04
CA ASP A 266 -18.28 -15.31 -22.04
C ASP A 266 -17.68 -16.72 -22.09
N ASP A 267 -16.46 -16.88 -21.58
CA ASP A 267 -15.72 -18.16 -21.52
C ASP A 267 -15.76 -18.79 -20.11
N TYR A 268 -16.69 -18.34 -19.24
CA TYR A 268 -16.90 -18.97 -17.92
C TYR A 268 -17.26 -20.45 -18.08
N GLN A 269 -16.48 -21.34 -17.44
CA GLN A 269 -16.54 -22.78 -17.73
C GLN A 269 -17.00 -23.65 -16.55
N TYR A 270 -17.40 -23.04 -15.42
CA TYR A 270 -17.80 -23.76 -14.21
C TYR A 270 -19.32 -23.93 -14.14
N ASP A 271 -19.79 -25.01 -13.44
CA ASP A 271 -21.20 -25.41 -13.40
C ASP A 271 -22.05 -24.60 -12.39
N ASP A 272 -21.41 -23.74 -11.59
CA ASP A 272 -22.05 -22.96 -10.53
C ASP A 272 -22.74 -21.67 -11.04
N ALA A 273 -22.50 -21.27 -12.28
CA ALA A 273 -23.16 -20.16 -12.97
C ALA A 273 -23.02 -20.28 -14.50
N LYS A 274 -23.62 -19.35 -15.24
CA LYS A 274 -23.55 -19.30 -16.72
C LYS A 274 -22.73 -18.12 -17.20
N PRO A 275 -22.05 -18.23 -18.36
CA PRO A 275 -21.46 -17.08 -19.03
C PRO A 275 -22.47 -15.93 -19.18
N GLY A 276 -22.05 -14.70 -18.84
CA GLY A 276 -22.87 -13.51 -18.93
C GLY A 276 -23.87 -13.30 -17.79
N ASP A 277 -23.93 -14.19 -16.80
CA ASP A 277 -24.76 -13.98 -15.60
C ASP A 277 -24.27 -12.74 -14.83
N PRO A 278 -25.19 -11.93 -14.28
CA PRO A 278 -24.83 -10.80 -13.44
C PRO A 278 -24.19 -11.29 -12.13
N VAL A 279 -23.19 -10.56 -11.64
CA VAL A 279 -22.47 -10.91 -10.44
C VAL A 279 -22.84 -9.98 -9.30
N ALA A 280 -23.32 -10.55 -8.20
CA ALA A 280 -23.56 -9.81 -6.97
C ALA A 280 -22.24 -9.63 -6.18
N PRO A 281 -22.04 -8.48 -5.50
CA PRO A 281 -20.86 -8.26 -4.68
C PRO A 281 -20.87 -9.17 -3.46
N LYS A 282 -19.72 -9.82 -3.21
CA LYS A 282 -19.49 -10.64 -2.03
C LYS A 282 -18.02 -10.54 -1.62
N LEU A 283 -17.79 -10.34 -0.34
CA LEU A 283 -16.45 -10.31 0.22
C LEU A 283 -15.96 -11.71 0.53
N ILE A 284 -14.68 -11.89 0.31
CA ILE A 284 -13.99 -13.11 0.70
C ILE A 284 -13.77 -13.13 2.21
N SER A 285 -13.84 -14.32 2.79
CA SER A 285 -13.41 -14.59 4.15
C SER A 285 -12.13 -15.42 4.11
N TRP A 286 -11.11 -15.00 4.84
CA TRP A 286 -9.91 -15.81 5.05
C TRP A 286 -10.22 -16.91 6.07
N ALA A 287 -9.63 -18.08 5.92
CA ALA A 287 -9.86 -19.22 6.85
C ALA A 287 -9.45 -18.90 8.30
N ASP A 288 -8.50 -17.96 8.49
CA ASP A 288 -8.04 -17.46 9.78
C ASP A 288 -8.83 -16.24 10.28
N ALA A 289 -9.77 -15.73 9.47
CA ALA A 289 -10.58 -14.56 9.77
C ALA A 289 -11.90 -14.93 10.49
N ALA A 290 -11.80 -15.64 11.60
CA ALA A 290 -12.96 -15.85 12.49
C ALA A 290 -13.59 -14.54 13.00
N LYS A 291 -13.07 -13.39 12.57
CA LYS A 291 -13.44 -12.04 12.97
C LYS A 291 -13.55 -11.05 11.80
N THR A 292 -13.68 -11.52 10.56
CA THR A 292 -14.01 -10.59 9.46
C THR A 292 -15.31 -9.89 9.84
N PRO A 293 -15.36 -8.55 9.87
CA PRO A 293 -16.59 -7.85 10.22
C PRO A 293 -17.73 -8.38 9.35
N ALA A 294 -18.84 -8.75 9.97
CA ALA A 294 -20.06 -9.03 9.21
C ALA A 294 -20.43 -7.73 8.48
N LEU A 295 -20.22 -7.71 7.17
CA LEU A 295 -20.62 -6.57 6.37
C LEU A 295 -22.15 -6.54 6.31
N PRO A 296 -22.72 -5.33 6.28
CA PRO A 296 -24.13 -5.20 5.96
C PRO A 296 -24.41 -5.91 4.64
N ASP A 297 -25.56 -6.54 4.56
CA ASP A 297 -26.03 -7.16 3.32
C ASP A 297 -25.97 -6.10 2.19
N ALA A 298 -25.15 -6.39 1.18
CA ALA A 298 -24.95 -5.51 0.03
C ALA A 298 -26.21 -5.46 -0.87
N THR A 299 -27.23 -6.25 -0.59
CA THR A 299 -28.48 -6.32 -1.33
C THR A 299 -29.24 -4.99 -1.19
N GLY A 300 -29.33 -4.22 -2.26
CA GLY A 300 -30.00 -2.93 -2.30
C GLY A 300 -29.13 -1.73 -1.95
N SER A 301 -27.82 -1.92 -1.72
CA SER A 301 -26.88 -0.80 -1.54
C SER A 301 -26.67 -0.04 -2.84
N THR A 302 -26.48 1.27 -2.74
CA THR A 302 -26.04 2.10 -3.89
C THR A 302 -24.58 1.78 -4.22
N ASP A 303 -24.14 2.07 -5.44
CA ASP A 303 -22.78 1.75 -5.89
C ASP A 303 -21.71 2.50 -5.11
N VAL A 304 -21.97 3.73 -4.69
CA VAL A 304 -21.10 4.50 -3.78
C VAL A 304 -20.95 3.77 -2.44
N GLU A 305 -22.05 3.20 -1.93
CA GLU A 305 -22.02 2.39 -0.70
C GLU A 305 -21.23 1.10 -0.89
N LEU A 306 -21.29 0.44 -2.05
CA LEU A 306 -20.52 -0.75 -2.35
C LEU A 306 -19.01 -0.51 -2.29
N ARG A 307 -18.50 0.53 -2.95
CA ARG A 307 -17.07 0.88 -2.85
C ARG A 307 -16.66 1.26 -1.43
N THR A 308 -17.52 1.98 -0.72
CA THR A 308 -17.30 2.34 0.68
C THR A 308 -17.28 1.10 1.59
N GLN A 309 -18.17 0.13 1.37
CA GLN A 309 -18.17 -1.15 2.08
C GLN A 309 -16.88 -1.93 1.83
N PHE A 310 -16.45 -2.05 0.57
CA PHE A 310 -15.19 -2.69 0.22
C PHE A 310 -14.00 -2.01 0.90
N ALA A 311 -13.91 -0.69 0.82
CA ALA A 311 -12.84 0.08 1.44
C ALA A 311 -12.83 -0.09 2.96
N THR A 312 -14.00 -0.03 3.61
CA THR A 312 -14.16 -0.23 5.06
C THR A 312 -13.69 -1.62 5.48
N TRP A 313 -14.11 -2.67 4.77
CA TRP A 313 -13.66 -4.04 5.01
C TRP A 313 -12.16 -4.18 4.81
N MET A 314 -11.63 -3.66 3.71
CA MET A 314 -10.22 -3.80 3.35
C MET A 314 -9.31 -3.13 4.38
N THR A 315 -9.63 -1.90 4.80
CA THR A 315 -8.80 -1.09 5.69
C THR A 315 -9.13 -1.25 7.17
N SER A 316 -10.08 -2.15 7.50
CA SER A 316 -10.44 -2.43 8.89
C SER A 316 -9.24 -2.94 9.69
N PRO A 317 -9.04 -2.47 10.94
CA PRO A 317 -8.05 -3.05 11.85
C PRO A 317 -8.33 -4.54 12.17
N GLU A 318 -9.55 -5.01 11.93
CA GLU A 318 -9.95 -6.41 12.07
C GLU A 318 -9.61 -7.24 10.82
N ASN A 319 -9.23 -6.61 9.70
CA ASN A 319 -8.73 -7.33 8.53
C ASN A 319 -7.25 -7.67 8.75
N PRO A 320 -6.90 -8.94 9.03
CA PRO A 320 -5.54 -9.31 9.41
C PRO A 320 -4.56 -9.08 8.26
N ARG A 321 -5.02 -9.20 7.00
CA ARG A 321 -4.16 -9.11 5.82
C ARG A 321 -3.70 -7.69 5.55
N PHE A 322 -4.54 -6.69 5.81
CA PHE A 322 -4.19 -5.29 5.55
C PHE A 322 -3.01 -4.83 6.41
N ALA A 323 -3.10 -5.03 7.71
CA ALA A 323 -2.01 -4.69 8.64
C ALA A 323 -0.76 -5.54 8.38
N MET A 324 -0.93 -6.84 8.14
CA MET A 324 0.17 -7.78 7.90
C MET A 324 0.95 -7.45 6.62
N THR A 325 0.25 -7.08 5.56
CA THR A 325 0.87 -6.75 4.27
C THR A 325 1.76 -5.52 4.37
N ILE A 326 1.26 -4.42 4.93
CA ILE A 326 2.07 -3.20 5.05
C ILE A 326 3.23 -3.40 6.05
N ALA A 327 3.00 -4.10 7.16
CA ALA A 327 4.03 -4.40 8.14
C ALA A 327 5.17 -5.25 7.53
N ASN A 328 4.84 -6.31 6.78
CA ASN A 328 5.81 -7.14 6.08
C ASN A 328 6.60 -6.38 4.99
N ARG A 329 5.93 -5.48 4.28
CA ARG A 329 6.56 -4.61 3.28
C ARG A 329 7.56 -3.63 3.91
N LEU A 330 7.20 -2.99 5.02
CA LEU A 330 8.09 -2.08 5.74
C LEU A 330 9.23 -2.84 6.42
N TRP A 331 8.97 -4.04 6.94
CA TRP A 331 10.03 -4.94 7.42
C TRP A 331 11.04 -5.26 6.31
N LYS A 332 10.56 -5.70 5.13
CA LYS A 332 11.44 -5.95 3.98
C LYS A 332 12.26 -4.73 3.59
N ARG A 333 11.64 -3.55 3.61
CA ARG A 333 12.33 -2.30 3.31
C ARG A 333 13.48 -2.02 4.27
N ALA A 334 13.30 -2.28 5.57
CA ALA A 334 14.31 -2.02 6.60
C ALA A 334 15.41 -3.11 6.64
N PHE A 335 15.04 -4.38 6.37
CA PHE A 335 15.94 -5.53 6.58
C PHE A 335 16.29 -6.30 5.30
N GLY A 336 15.75 -5.91 4.16
CA GLY A 336 16.07 -6.47 2.83
C GLY A 336 15.26 -7.70 2.42
N LEU A 337 14.71 -8.45 3.38
CA LEU A 337 13.85 -9.61 3.14
C LEU A 337 12.57 -9.49 3.97
N GLY A 338 11.43 -9.88 3.40
CA GLY A 338 10.17 -9.99 4.13
C GLY A 338 10.19 -11.15 5.12
N VAL A 339 9.38 -11.06 6.16
CA VAL A 339 9.13 -12.21 7.06
C VAL A 339 8.39 -13.32 6.28
N ARG A 340 7.54 -12.93 5.33
CA ARG A 340 6.96 -13.79 4.30
C ARG A 340 7.37 -13.28 2.92
N GLU A 341 7.84 -14.18 2.06
CA GLU A 341 8.13 -13.93 0.65
C GLU A 341 7.34 -14.91 -0.22
N PRO A 342 6.86 -14.51 -1.38
CA PRO A 342 6.87 -13.12 -1.89
C PRO A 342 5.93 -12.21 -1.09
N ILE A 343 6.28 -10.92 -0.94
CA ILE A 343 5.51 -9.94 -0.16
C ILE A 343 4.11 -9.65 -0.73
N THR A 344 3.83 -10.14 -1.92
CA THR A 344 2.54 -10.02 -2.63
C THR A 344 1.65 -11.23 -2.44
N ASP A 345 2.12 -12.23 -1.65
CA ASP A 345 1.42 -13.48 -1.39
C ASP A 345 1.52 -13.83 0.09
N LEU A 346 0.46 -13.54 0.81
CA LEU A 346 0.27 -13.85 2.22
C LEU A 346 -0.87 -14.87 2.42
N ASP A 347 -1.25 -15.65 1.40
CA ASP A 347 -2.36 -16.61 1.50
C ASP A 347 -2.09 -17.67 2.57
N GLU A 348 -0.82 -18.01 2.78
CA GLU A 348 -0.38 -18.89 3.86
C GLU A 348 0.59 -18.17 4.81
N PRO A 349 0.14 -17.32 5.74
CA PRO A 349 1.04 -16.58 6.62
C PRO A 349 1.83 -17.48 7.57
N GLU A 350 1.27 -18.63 7.94
CA GLU A 350 1.93 -19.63 8.78
C GLU A 350 3.14 -20.30 8.09
N ALA A 351 3.21 -20.25 6.76
CA ALA A 351 4.37 -20.71 6.00
C ALA A 351 5.51 -19.69 5.93
N SER A 352 5.40 -18.56 6.66
CA SER A 352 6.48 -17.57 6.77
C SER A 352 7.67 -18.12 7.55
N VAL A 353 8.85 -17.52 7.38
CA VAL A 353 10.07 -17.91 8.11
C VAL A 353 9.95 -17.71 9.61
N ASN A 354 9.07 -16.80 10.04
CA ASN A 354 8.77 -16.53 11.45
C ASN A 354 7.34 -16.02 11.61
N PRO A 355 6.32 -16.92 11.66
CA PRO A 355 4.91 -16.53 11.77
C PRO A 355 4.62 -15.66 12.99
N ALA A 356 5.21 -15.98 14.14
CA ALA A 356 5.01 -15.23 15.37
C ALA A 356 5.50 -13.76 15.24
N LEU A 357 6.60 -13.54 14.53
CA LEU A 357 7.10 -12.19 14.23
C LEU A 357 6.13 -11.47 13.28
N LEU A 358 5.67 -12.14 12.22
CA LEU A 358 4.74 -11.57 11.25
C LEU A 358 3.44 -11.09 11.92
N HIS A 359 2.85 -11.94 12.77
CA HIS A 359 1.65 -11.59 13.54
C HIS A 359 1.90 -10.46 14.54
N HIS A 360 3.06 -10.45 15.21
CA HIS A 360 3.41 -9.37 16.13
C HIS A 360 3.54 -8.03 15.39
N LEU A 361 4.23 -8.00 14.25
CA LEU A 361 4.35 -6.79 13.42
C LEU A 361 2.99 -6.27 12.96
N ALA A 362 2.09 -7.17 12.53
CA ALA A 362 0.72 -6.80 12.15
C ALA A 362 -0.06 -6.22 13.34
N SER A 363 0.04 -6.82 14.53
CA SER A 363 -0.63 -6.31 15.73
C SER A 363 -0.09 -4.96 16.18
N GLU A 364 1.21 -4.72 16.03
CA GLU A 364 1.82 -3.42 16.33
C GLU A 364 1.41 -2.34 15.32
N MET A 365 1.25 -2.68 14.03
CA MET A 365 0.71 -1.75 13.04
C MET A 365 -0.70 -1.28 13.41
N VAL A 366 -1.56 -2.21 13.82
CA VAL A 366 -2.92 -1.87 14.31
C VAL A 366 -2.86 -1.05 15.60
N ARG A 367 -2.01 -1.45 16.58
CA ARG A 367 -1.85 -0.73 17.85
C ARG A 367 -1.37 0.71 17.67
N LEU A 368 -0.62 0.97 16.63
CA LEU A 368 -0.10 2.29 16.26
C LEU A 368 -1.08 3.07 15.35
N ASP A 369 -2.34 2.62 15.23
CA ASP A 369 -3.36 3.25 14.39
C ASP A 369 -2.85 3.52 12.96
N PHE A 370 -2.08 2.58 12.41
CA PHE A 370 -1.46 2.66 11.08
C PHE A 370 -0.54 3.87 10.86
N ASP A 371 0.01 4.44 11.95
CA ASP A 371 1.03 5.50 11.89
C ASP A 371 2.37 4.93 11.36
N LEU A 372 2.69 5.27 10.11
CA LEU A 372 3.87 4.74 9.44
C LEU A 372 5.18 5.24 10.05
N LYS A 373 5.24 6.49 10.57
CA LYS A 373 6.43 7.01 11.23
C LYS A 373 6.71 6.25 12.53
N GLN A 374 5.67 6.06 13.35
CA GLN A 374 5.79 5.30 14.60
C GLN A 374 6.18 3.85 14.33
N PHE A 375 5.63 3.24 13.28
CA PHE A 375 6.00 1.89 12.91
C PHE A 375 7.45 1.80 12.40
N MET A 376 7.89 2.73 11.55
CA MET A 376 9.30 2.82 11.13
C MET A 376 10.23 3.10 12.31
N ARG A 377 9.77 3.88 13.29
CA ARG A 377 10.49 4.12 14.54
C ARG A 377 10.64 2.86 15.37
N LEU A 378 9.62 2.00 15.37
CA LEU A 378 9.63 0.70 16.05
C LEU A 378 10.67 -0.25 15.44
N LEU A 379 10.73 -0.35 14.08
CA LEU A 379 11.67 -1.21 13.36
C LEU A 379 13.12 -0.79 13.56
#